data_83cad2c4ec65ba33cc0dd6c32cf0edf3
#
_entry.id   83cad2c4ec65ba33cc0dd6c32cf0edf3
#
_cell.length_a   1.000
_cell.length_b   1.000
_cell.length_c   1.000
_cell.angle_alpha   90.00
_cell.angle_beta   90.00
_cell.angle_gamma   90.00
#
_symmetry.space_group_name_H-M   'P 1'
#
loop_
_entity.id
_entity.type
_entity.pdbx_description
1 polymer ?
#
loop_
_entity_poly.entity_id
_entity_poly.type
_entity_poly.pdbx_seq_one_letter_code
_entity_poly.pdbx_strand_id
1 'polypeptide(L)'
;MRQLADALNVSFEYLTDTEILPIYQKLSDDNKQQTINYAEDKLKSQKEQENIIHFRNSLIPYKQATEQALSAGLGEGYTDNIETCTVYWDKQVNYDIGIPIKGDSMEPEFHYGQTALIKYQSSPDYDGQVCAVDNVSMGNAFIKCVTVEEDGLLLQSLNIEEDQNGERKFPDIKLYWESSCCIYSN
;
A
#
# COMPACT_ATOMS: atom_id res chain seq x y z
N MET A 1 47.68 6.20 22.99
CA MET A 1 47.25 5.09 22.11
C MET A 1 48.45 4.23 21.64
N ARG A 2 49.55 4.79 21.06
CA ARG A 2 50.72 3.97 20.66
C ARG A 2 51.37 3.25 21.86
N GLN A 3 51.57 3.93 22.99
CA GLN A 3 52.10 3.31 24.22
C GLN A 3 51.19 2.19 24.76
N LEU A 4 49.86 2.27 24.52
CA LEU A 4 48.91 1.23 24.89
C LEU A 4 49.06 0.01 23.98
N ALA A 5 49.24 0.22 22.67
CA ALA A 5 49.51 -0.83 21.71
C ALA A 5 50.79 -1.62 22.07
N ASP A 6 51.84 -0.90 22.38
CA ASP A 6 53.11 -1.51 22.81
C ASP A 6 52.95 -2.30 24.12
N ALA A 7 52.20 -1.76 25.08
CA ALA A 7 51.95 -2.43 26.37
C ALA A 7 51.08 -3.70 26.23
N LEU A 8 50.18 -3.75 25.23
CA LEU A 8 49.30 -4.89 24.94
C LEU A 8 49.93 -5.85 23.91
N ASN A 9 51.11 -5.53 23.39
CA ASN A 9 51.78 -6.29 22.32
C ASN A 9 50.91 -6.52 21.07
N VAL A 10 50.16 -5.50 20.68
CA VAL A 10 49.31 -5.48 19.47
C VAL A 10 49.72 -4.32 18.59
N SER A 11 49.35 -4.36 17.30
CA SER A 11 49.61 -3.23 16.40
C SER A 11 48.73 -2.01 16.73
N PHE A 12 49.23 -0.82 16.44
CA PHE A 12 48.41 0.41 16.58
C PHE A 12 47.15 0.35 15.71
N GLU A 13 47.27 -0.19 14.51
CA GLU A 13 46.23 -0.38 13.54
C GLU A 13 45.13 -1.32 14.07
N TYR A 14 45.51 -2.38 14.78
CA TYR A 14 44.60 -3.30 15.46
C TYR A 14 43.74 -2.57 16.51
N LEU A 15 44.37 -1.71 17.33
CA LEU A 15 43.64 -0.93 18.35
C LEU A 15 42.74 0.16 17.78
N THR A 16 43.03 0.62 16.57
CA THR A 16 42.26 1.69 15.92
C THR A 16 41.32 1.17 14.84
N ASP A 17 41.24 -0.16 14.68
CA ASP A 17 40.47 -0.82 13.63
C ASP A 17 40.81 -0.31 12.20
N THR A 18 42.09 0.01 11.97
CA THR A 18 42.60 0.60 10.72
C THR A 18 43.60 -0.32 10.01
N GLU A 19 43.29 -1.62 9.94
CA GLU A 19 44.19 -2.62 9.31
C GLU A 19 44.49 -2.31 7.84
N ILE A 20 43.59 -1.61 7.17
CA ILE A 20 43.77 -1.22 5.77
C ILE A 20 44.81 -0.14 5.57
N LEU A 21 45.12 0.70 6.57
CA LEU A 21 45.97 1.87 6.42
C LEU A 21 47.38 1.54 5.98
N PRO A 22 48.09 0.52 6.55
CA PRO A 22 49.41 0.13 6.10
C PRO A 22 49.46 -0.38 4.66
N ILE A 23 48.38 -1.02 4.21
CA ILE A 23 48.25 -1.50 2.84
C ILE A 23 48.03 -0.32 1.89
N TYR A 24 47.09 0.56 2.23
CA TYR A 24 46.77 1.76 1.45
C TYR A 24 47.99 2.67 1.25
N GLN A 25 48.82 2.88 2.29
CA GLN A 25 50.02 3.71 2.21
C GLN A 25 51.04 3.20 1.21
N LYS A 26 51.10 1.89 0.95
CA LYS A 26 52.03 1.25 0.00
C LYS A 26 51.56 1.27 -1.43
N LEU A 27 50.31 1.66 -1.69
CA LEU A 27 49.74 1.73 -3.05
C LEU A 27 50.32 2.92 -3.82
N SER A 28 50.39 2.79 -5.12
CA SER A 28 50.59 3.93 -6.05
C SER A 28 49.43 4.92 -5.95
N ASP A 29 49.63 6.17 -6.38
CA ASP A 29 48.61 7.20 -6.30
C ASP A 29 47.36 6.83 -7.12
N ASP A 30 47.52 6.19 -8.27
CA ASP A 30 46.42 5.67 -9.09
C ASP A 30 45.61 4.60 -8.35
N ASN A 31 46.30 3.64 -7.72
CA ASN A 31 45.60 2.58 -6.95
C ASN A 31 44.98 3.11 -5.68
N LYS A 32 45.50 4.13 -5.05
CA LYS A 32 44.86 4.83 -3.92
C LYS A 32 43.55 5.44 -4.32
N GLN A 33 43.50 6.12 -5.47
CA GLN A 33 42.28 6.72 -5.97
C GLN A 33 41.20 5.66 -6.31
N GLN A 34 41.60 4.56 -6.95
CA GLN A 34 40.70 3.45 -7.23
C GLN A 34 40.12 2.82 -5.94
N THR A 35 40.96 2.70 -4.90
CA THR A 35 40.53 2.16 -3.60
C THR A 35 39.54 3.09 -2.92
N ILE A 36 39.74 4.40 -2.98
CA ILE A 36 38.80 5.41 -2.46
C ILE A 36 37.48 5.31 -3.20
N ASN A 37 37.50 5.37 -4.53
CA ASN A 37 36.27 5.29 -5.34
C ASN A 37 35.49 4.02 -5.03
N TYR A 38 36.16 2.87 -4.93
CA TYR A 38 35.53 1.60 -4.59
C TYR A 38 34.87 1.64 -3.19
N ALA A 39 35.57 2.21 -2.20
CA ALA A 39 35.04 2.33 -0.85
C ALA A 39 33.84 3.28 -0.79
N GLU A 40 33.87 4.39 -1.52
CA GLU A 40 32.74 5.33 -1.63
C GLU A 40 31.50 4.68 -2.28
N ASP A 41 31.67 3.91 -3.37
CA ASP A 41 30.60 3.18 -4.03
C ASP A 41 29.98 2.14 -3.10
N LYS A 42 30.80 1.42 -2.34
CA LYS A 42 30.31 0.45 -1.33
C LYS A 42 29.54 1.14 -0.20
N LEU A 43 30.03 2.25 0.30
CA LEU A 43 29.34 3.03 1.33
C LEU A 43 27.99 3.57 0.84
N LYS A 44 27.93 4.04 -0.41
CA LYS A 44 26.68 4.47 -1.04
C LYS A 44 25.67 3.34 -1.15
N SER A 45 26.11 2.18 -1.66
CA SER A 45 25.27 0.99 -1.77
C SER A 45 24.76 0.51 -0.42
N GLN A 46 25.58 0.55 0.62
CA GLN A 46 25.19 0.19 1.99
C GLN A 46 24.11 1.12 2.51
N LYS A 47 24.27 2.44 2.35
CA LYS A 47 23.26 3.43 2.78
C LYS A 47 21.93 3.25 2.03
N GLU A 48 21.98 2.95 0.75
CA GLU A 48 20.77 2.66 -0.04
C GLU A 48 20.06 1.41 0.49
N GLN A 49 20.78 0.34 0.82
CA GLN A 49 20.22 -0.87 1.41
C GLN A 49 19.63 -0.62 2.80
N GLU A 50 20.31 0.13 3.66
CA GLU A 50 19.81 0.51 4.98
C GLU A 50 18.50 1.32 4.86
N ASN A 51 18.43 2.28 3.94
CA ASN A 51 17.21 3.05 3.69
C ASN A 51 16.04 2.17 3.22
N ILE A 52 16.29 1.18 2.34
CA ILE A 52 15.28 0.23 1.89
C ILE A 52 14.78 -0.63 3.04
N ILE A 53 15.67 -1.09 3.92
CA ILE A 53 15.30 -1.89 5.09
C ILE A 53 14.47 -1.05 6.06
N HIS A 54 14.86 0.20 6.33
CA HIS A 54 14.09 1.11 7.17
C HIS A 54 12.70 1.36 6.60
N PHE A 55 12.59 1.63 5.30
CA PHE A 55 11.30 1.82 4.63
C PHE A 55 10.41 0.58 4.76
N ARG A 56 10.93 -0.61 4.47
CA ARG A 56 10.16 -1.86 4.62
C ARG A 56 9.68 -2.11 6.05
N ASN A 57 10.50 -1.81 7.04
CA ASN A 57 10.17 -1.99 8.45
C ASN A 57 9.15 -0.96 8.97
N SER A 58 8.96 0.16 8.25
CA SER A 58 7.95 1.17 8.57
C SER A 58 6.57 0.86 8.00
N LEU A 59 6.48 -0.11 7.09
CA LEU A 59 5.21 -0.49 6.46
C LEU A 59 4.34 -1.30 7.41
N ILE A 60 3.06 -0.95 7.44
CA ILE A 60 2.02 -1.60 8.24
C ILE A 60 1.31 -2.64 7.38
N PRO A 61 1.16 -3.88 7.86
CA PRO A 61 0.43 -4.91 7.12
C PRO A 61 -1.09 -4.73 7.27
N TYR A 62 -1.81 -4.87 6.15
CA TYR A 62 -3.27 -4.84 6.07
C TYR A 62 -3.79 -6.10 5.41
N LYS A 63 -4.96 -6.58 5.83
CA LYS A 63 -5.64 -7.72 5.21
C LYS A 63 -6.56 -7.24 4.10
N GLN A 64 -6.39 -7.80 2.91
CA GLN A 64 -7.22 -7.55 1.74
C GLN A 64 -7.92 -8.84 1.33
N ALA A 65 -9.21 -8.79 1.03
CA ALA A 65 -9.95 -9.92 0.49
C ALA A 65 -9.39 -10.35 -0.87
N THR A 66 -9.28 -11.66 -1.10
CA THR A 66 -8.86 -12.18 -2.41
C THR A 66 -10.00 -12.02 -3.44
N GLU A 67 -9.66 -12.08 -4.72
CA GLU A 67 -10.64 -12.00 -5.80
C GLU A 67 -11.65 -13.15 -5.76
N GLN A 68 -11.23 -14.33 -5.31
CA GLN A 68 -12.10 -15.49 -5.17
C GLN A 68 -13.12 -15.29 -4.06
N ALA A 69 -12.70 -14.70 -2.94
CA ALA A 69 -13.60 -14.36 -1.84
C ALA A 69 -14.67 -13.33 -2.25
N LEU A 70 -14.30 -12.33 -3.05
CA LEU A 70 -15.24 -11.32 -3.58
C LEU A 70 -16.20 -11.91 -4.60
N SER A 71 -15.76 -12.86 -5.43
CA SER A 71 -16.57 -13.53 -6.44
C SER A 71 -17.60 -14.50 -5.82
N ALA A 72 -17.33 -15.00 -4.61
CA ALA A 72 -18.26 -15.84 -3.85
C ALA A 72 -19.40 -15.04 -3.19
N GLY A 73 -19.35 -13.71 -3.30
CA GLY A 73 -20.24 -12.79 -2.58
C GLY A 73 -19.75 -12.56 -1.15
N LEU A 74 -19.85 -11.35 -0.66
CA LEU A 74 -19.60 -11.04 0.75
C LEU A 74 -20.77 -11.49 1.64
N GLY A 75 -21.59 -12.43 1.18
CA GLY A 75 -22.82 -13.05 1.72
C GLY A 75 -23.17 -12.74 3.18
N GLU A 76 -24.38 -12.95 3.57
CA GLU A 76 -24.96 -12.62 4.89
C GLU A 76 -23.97 -12.86 6.06
N GLY A 77 -23.33 -11.80 6.52
CA GLY A 77 -22.42 -11.80 7.66
C GLY A 77 -21.00 -12.22 7.27
N TYR A 78 -20.08 -11.33 7.49
CA TYR A 78 -18.65 -11.63 7.47
C TYR A 78 -18.38 -12.80 8.41
N THR A 79 -18.20 -13.97 7.81
CA THR A 79 -17.63 -15.09 8.55
C THR A 79 -16.12 -14.89 8.62
N ASP A 80 -15.50 -15.29 9.74
CA ASP A 80 -14.05 -15.24 9.98
C ASP A 80 -13.20 -16.01 8.93
N ASN A 81 -13.82 -16.51 7.86
CA ASN A 81 -13.26 -17.38 6.85
C ASN A 81 -13.05 -16.75 5.47
N ILE A 82 -13.08 -15.41 5.34
CA ILE A 82 -12.76 -14.77 4.06
C ILE A 82 -11.28 -14.97 3.77
N GLU A 83 -10.98 -15.57 2.62
CA GLU A 83 -9.61 -15.70 2.16
C GLU A 83 -9.01 -14.32 1.90
N THR A 84 -7.89 -14.03 2.60
CA THR A 84 -7.24 -12.73 2.54
C THR A 84 -5.77 -12.86 2.17
N CYS A 85 -5.24 -11.86 1.47
CA CYS A 85 -3.81 -11.64 1.30
C CYS A 85 -3.36 -10.44 2.13
N THR A 86 -2.03 -10.31 2.30
CA THR A 86 -1.46 -9.16 3.03
C THR A 86 -0.94 -8.12 2.05
N VAL A 87 -1.39 -6.89 2.21
CA VAL A 87 -0.88 -5.69 1.55
C VAL A 87 -0.21 -4.77 2.57
N TYR A 88 0.63 -3.84 2.12
CA TYR A 88 1.43 -3.00 3.00
C TYR A 88 1.26 -1.53 2.67
N TRP A 89 1.15 -0.68 3.71
CA TRP A 89 1.08 0.76 3.58
C TRP A 89 1.87 1.46 4.70
N ASP A 90 2.24 2.71 4.50
CA ASP A 90 3.03 3.50 5.44
C ASP A 90 2.20 4.29 6.46
N LYS A 91 0.87 4.31 6.31
CA LYS A 91 -0.05 5.01 7.20
C LYS A 91 -0.90 4.03 8.01
N GLN A 92 -1.11 4.33 9.27
CA GLN A 92 -2.01 3.55 10.11
C GLN A 92 -3.44 4.07 9.97
N VAL A 93 -4.35 3.16 9.60
CA VAL A 93 -5.78 3.42 9.40
C VAL A 93 -6.59 2.37 10.15
N ASN A 94 -7.70 2.79 10.74
CA ASN A 94 -8.67 1.87 11.31
C ASN A 94 -9.59 1.36 10.21
N TYR A 95 -9.63 0.06 10.00
CA TYR A 95 -10.39 -0.61 8.94
C TYR A 95 -10.89 -1.97 9.41
N ASP A 96 -11.87 -2.51 8.73
CA ASP A 96 -12.38 -3.86 8.96
C ASP A 96 -11.90 -4.83 7.88
N ILE A 97 -11.87 -4.39 6.61
CA ILE A 97 -11.35 -5.18 5.48
C ILE A 97 -10.78 -4.30 4.38
N GLY A 98 -9.75 -4.81 3.68
CA GLY A 98 -9.28 -4.26 2.42
C GLY A 98 -9.99 -4.91 1.22
N ILE A 99 -10.39 -4.10 0.24
CA ILE A 99 -11.00 -4.57 -1.01
C ILE A 99 -10.17 -4.08 -2.20
N PRO A 100 -9.77 -4.96 -3.13
CA PRO A 100 -9.07 -4.54 -4.35
C PRO A 100 -10.01 -3.76 -5.27
N ILE A 101 -9.55 -2.61 -5.74
CA ILE A 101 -10.31 -1.78 -6.68
C ILE A 101 -10.16 -2.36 -8.08
N LYS A 102 -11.30 -2.61 -8.72
CA LYS A 102 -11.37 -3.06 -10.11
C LYS A 102 -12.13 -2.04 -10.94
N GLY A 103 -11.60 -1.80 -12.13
CA GLY A 103 -12.18 -0.81 -13.05
C GLY A 103 -11.69 0.61 -12.77
N ASP A 104 -12.17 1.52 -13.60
CA ASP A 104 -11.76 2.90 -13.70
C ASP A 104 -12.88 3.91 -13.39
N SER A 105 -14.03 3.43 -12.94
CA SER A 105 -15.22 4.25 -12.68
C SER A 105 -15.05 5.28 -11.55
N MET A 106 -14.05 5.12 -10.70
CA MET A 106 -13.74 6.01 -9.57
C MET A 106 -12.46 6.82 -9.77
N GLU A 107 -11.90 6.81 -10.98
CA GLU A 107 -10.79 7.71 -11.33
C GLU A 107 -11.27 9.17 -11.38
N PRO A 108 -10.36 10.13 -11.11
CA PRO A 108 -8.92 9.98 -10.88
C PRO A 108 -8.51 9.66 -9.44
N GLU A 109 -9.42 9.60 -8.48
CA GLU A 109 -9.05 9.44 -7.06
C GLU A 109 -8.70 8.00 -6.68
N PHE A 110 -9.37 7.03 -7.30
CA PHE A 110 -9.18 5.61 -7.01
C PHE A 110 -8.83 4.85 -8.29
N HIS A 111 -7.65 4.24 -8.33
CA HIS A 111 -7.15 3.58 -9.52
C HIS A 111 -7.27 2.06 -9.43
N TYR A 112 -7.37 1.42 -10.60
CA TYR A 112 -7.31 -0.03 -10.71
C TYR A 112 -6.09 -0.60 -10.00
N GLY A 113 -6.28 -1.68 -9.23
CA GLY A 113 -5.21 -2.38 -8.51
C GLY A 113 -4.84 -1.78 -7.15
N GLN A 114 -5.40 -0.63 -6.77
CA GLN A 114 -5.31 -0.13 -5.41
C GLN A 114 -6.17 -0.97 -4.45
N THR A 115 -5.90 -0.85 -3.14
CA THR A 115 -6.71 -1.45 -2.09
C THR A 115 -7.50 -0.34 -1.38
N ALA A 116 -8.82 -0.45 -1.39
CA ALA A 116 -9.67 0.34 -0.52
C ALA A 116 -9.71 -0.32 0.87
N LEU A 117 -9.28 0.42 1.91
CA LEU A 117 -9.42 0.01 3.31
C LEU A 117 -10.77 0.53 3.80
N ILE A 118 -11.72 -0.35 4.02
CA ILE A 118 -13.10 0.01 4.35
C ILE A 118 -13.46 -0.36 5.77
N LYS A 119 -14.43 0.38 6.33
CA LYS A 119 -15.05 0.15 7.62
C LYS A 119 -16.54 -0.16 7.42
N TYR A 120 -17.05 -1.12 8.20
CA TYR A 120 -18.46 -1.49 8.13
C TYR A 120 -19.33 -0.36 8.67
N GLN A 121 -20.34 0.00 7.88
CA GLN A 121 -21.36 0.98 8.23
C GLN A 121 -22.72 0.50 7.76
N SER A 122 -23.78 0.91 8.46
CA SER A 122 -25.17 0.63 8.04
C SER A 122 -25.71 1.66 7.05
N SER A 123 -25.07 2.84 6.97
CA SER A 123 -25.42 3.95 6.07
C SER A 123 -24.23 4.86 5.87
N PRO A 124 -24.13 5.63 4.77
CA PRO A 124 -23.14 6.68 4.63
C PRO A 124 -23.35 7.78 5.68
N ASP A 125 -22.27 8.43 6.10
CA ASP A 125 -22.32 9.53 7.08
C ASP A 125 -22.84 10.83 6.44
N TYR A 126 -22.69 10.97 5.13
CA TYR A 126 -23.16 12.12 4.33
C TYR A 126 -23.39 11.72 2.87
N ASP A 127 -24.25 12.48 2.18
CA ASP A 127 -24.52 12.26 0.76
C ASP A 127 -23.27 12.47 -0.09
N GLY A 128 -23.01 11.54 -1.00
CA GLY A 128 -21.85 11.53 -1.86
C GLY A 128 -20.59 10.93 -1.22
N GLN A 129 -20.69 10.35 -0.03
CA GLN A 129 -19.56 9.60 0.55
C GLN A 129 -19.18 8.43 -0.35
N VAL A 130 -17.86 8.21 -0.54
CA VAL A 130 -17.38 7.03 -1.25
C VAL A 130 -17.55 5.81 -0.36
N CYS A 131 -18.36 4.88 -0.82
CA CYS A 131 -18.64 3.64 -0.09
C CYS A 131 -18.46 2.42 -1.00
N ALA A 132 -18.14 1.29 -0.41
CA ALA A 132 -18.32 -0.01 -1.04
C ALA A 132 -19.75 -0.47 -0.75
N VAL A 133 -20.48 -0.85 -1.79
CA VAL A 133 -21.85 -1.33 -1.71
C VAL A 133 -21.91 -2.72 -2.28
N ASP A 134 -22.36 -3.68 -1.49
CA ASP A 134 -22.60 -5.04 -1.94
C ASP A 134 -24.10 -5.23 -2.21
N ASN A 135 -24.45 -5.52 -3.45
CA ASN A 135 -25.79 -5.90 -3.84
C ASN A 135 -25.89 -7.43 -3.84
N VAL A 136 -26.28 -7.96 -2.68
CA VAL A 136 -26.40 -9.41 -2.46
C VAL A 136 -27.38 -10.08 -3.45
N SER A 137 -28.45 -9.39 -3.82
CA SER A 137 -29.48 -9.92 -4.73
C SER A 137 -28.94 -10.16 -6.14
N MET A 138 -28.00 -9.32 -6.60
CA MET A 138 -27.42 -9.40 -7.94
C MET A 138 -26.01 -10.00 -7.95
N GLY A 139 -25.40 -10.22 -6.77
CA GLY A 139 -24.04 -10.71 -6.63
C GLY A 139 -22.96 -9.74 -7.14
N ASN A 140 -23.25 -8.42 -7.09
CA ASN A 140 -22.36 -7.37 -7.57
C ASN A 140 -21.94 -6.46 -6.42
N ALA A 141 -20.64 -6.15 -6.34
CA ALA A 141 -20.10 -5.18 -5.42
C ALA A 141 -19.59 -3.94 -6.18
N PHE A 142 -19.84 -2.75 -5.65
CA PHE A 142 -19.49 -1.48 -6.24
C PHE A 142 -18.71 -0.61 -5.25
N ILE A 143 -17.75 0.17 -5.75
CA ILE A 143 -17.20 1.32 -5.02
C ILE A 143 -17.71 2.56 -5.75
N LYS A 144 -18.52 3.38 -5.09
CA LYS A 144 -19.22 4.54 -5.67
C LYS A 144 -19.41 5.64 -4.64
N CYS A 145 -19.68 6.86 -5.12
CA CYS A 145 -20.29 7.89 -4.29
C CYS A 145 -21.74 7.52 -4.04
N VAL A 146 -22.15 7.46 -2.78
CA VAL A 146 -23.47 6.97 -2.38
C VAL A 146 -24.29 8.13 -1.83
N THR A 147 -25.49 8.28 -2.36
CA THR A 147 -26.53 9.19 -1.85
C THR A 147 -27.73 8.37 -1.43
N VAL A 148 -28.26 8.65 -0.23
CA VAL A 148 -29.46 7.99 0.28
C VAL A 148 -30.69 8.73 -0.22
N GLU A 149 -31.57 8.02 -0.93
CA GLU A 149 -32.86 8.54 -1.41
C GLU A 149 -34.03 7.87 -0.68
N GLU A 150 -35.23 8.42 -0.81
CA GLU A 150 -36.42 7.88 -0.14
C GLU A 150 -36.73 6.43 -0.51
N ASP A 151 -36.42 6.04 -1.73
CA ASP A 151 -36.74 4.71 -2.30
C ASP A 151 -35.53 3.82 -2.53
N GLY A 152 -34.29 4.28 -2.14
CA GLY A 152 -33.10 3.48 -2.35
C GLY A 152 -31.79 4.25 -2.21
N LEU A 153 -30.76 3.72 -2.87
CA LEU A 153 -29.43 4.31 -2.96
C LEU A 153 -29.14 4.74 -4.39
N LEU A 154 -28.66 5.95 -4.57
CA LEU A 154 -28.08 6.41 -5.82
C LEU A 154 -26.57 6.24 -5.76
N LEU A 155 -26.01 5.46 -6.67
CA LEU A 155 -24.58 5.17 -6.79
C LEU A 155 -24.00 5.92 -7.98
N GLN A 156 -23.08 6.84 -7.72
CA GLN A 156 -22.48 7.70 -8.73
C GLN A 156 -20.99 7.44 -8.90
N SER A 157 -20.52 7.50 -10.13
CA SER A 157 -19.11 7.36 -10.47
C SER A 157 -18.41 8.71 -10.37
N LEU A 158 -17.15 8.73 -9.92
CA LEU A 158 -16.28 9.92 -10.00
C LEU A 158 -15.79 10.17 -11.42
N ASN A 159 -15.58 9.09 -12.19
CA ASN A 159 -15.17 9.20 -13.57
C ASN A 159 -16.37 9.64 -14.44
N ILE A 160 -16.24 10.84 -15.01
CA ILE A 160 -17.27 11.47 -15.85
C ILE A 160 -16.98 11.33 -17.35
N GLU A 161 -16.06 10.43 -17.74
CA GLU A 161 -15.75 10.20 -19.15
C GLU A 161 -17.00 9.86 -19.95
N GLU A 162 -17.07 10.43 -21.15
CA GLU A 162 -18.11 10.15 -22.13
C GLU A 162 -17.58 9.22 -23.23
N ASP A 163 -18.45 8.42 -23.79
CA ASP A 163 -18.17 7.57 -24.93
C ASP A 163 -18.17 8.39 -26.25
N GLN A 164 -17.98 7.69 -27.38
CA GLN A 164 -17.98 8.31 -28.71
C GLN A 164 -19.34 8.94 -29.11
N ASN A 165 -20.42 8.62 -28.40
CA ASN A 165 -21.76 9.14 -28.63
C ASN A 165 -22.11 10.29 -27.68
N GLY A 166 -21.21 10.65 -26.74
CA GLY A 166 -21.45 11.67 -25.71
C GLY A 166 -22.29 11.14 -24.53
N GLU A 167 -22.38 9.82 -24.36
CA GLU A 167 -23.01 9.20 -23.20
C GLU A 167 -21.96 8.89 -22.13
N ARG A 168 -22.36 9.00 -20.85
CA ARG A 168 -21.46 8.66 -19.74
C ARG A 168 -21.05 7.19 -19.81
N LYS A 169 -19.73 6.95 -19.83
CA LYS A 169 -19.15 5.60 -19.80
C LYS A 169 -19.55 4.83 -18.54
N PHE A 170 -19.73 5.53 -17.43
CA PHE A 170 -20.14 4.99 -16.14
C PHE A 170 -21.41 5.69 -15.67
N PRO A 171 -22.60 5.26 -16.12
CA PRO A 171 -23.86 5.86 -15.72
C PRO A 171 -24.16 5.62 -14.23
N ASP A 172 -24.98 6.50 -13.67
CA ASP A 172 -25.48 6.36 -12.31
C ASP A 172 -26.32 5.09 -12.16
N ILE A 173 -26.19 4.40 -11.02
CA ILE A 173 -26.91 3.16 -10.72
C ILE A 173 -27.86 3.45 -9.54
N LYS A 174 -29.13 3.09 -9.68
CA LYS A 174 -30.09 3.17 -8.59
C LYS A 174 -30.39 1.78 -8.04
N LEU A 175 -30.19 1.62 -6.74
CA LEU A 175 -30.55 0.41 -5.99
C LEU A 175 -31.74 0.71 -5.09
N TYR A 176 -32.84 -0.02 -5.26
CA TYR A 176 -34.04 0.14 -4.46
C TYR A 176 -33.96 -0.64 -3.15
N TRP A 177 -34.64 -0.18 -2.08
CA TRP A 177 -34.61 -0.82 -0.75
C TRP A 177 -35.10 -2.27 -0.73
N GLU A 178 -35.84 -2.69 -1.75
CA GLU A 178 -36.24 -4.09 -1.92
C GLU A 178 -35.08 -5.02 -2.23
N SER A 179 -33.95 -4.46 -2.64
CA SER A 179 -32.67 -5.17 -2.86
C SER A 179 -31.90 -5.25 -1.55
N SER A 180 -31.46 -6.45 -1.15
CA SER A 180 -30.57 -6.58 0.00
C SER A 180 -29.22 -5.95 -0.33
N CYS A 181 -28.88 -4.81 0.28
CA CYS A 181 -27.60 -4.13 0.09
C CYS A 181 -26.91 -3.93 1.44
N CYS A 182 -25.58 -4.11 1.46
CA CYS A 182 -24.72 -3.75 2.57
C CYS A 182 -23.82 -2.57 2.15
N ILE A 183 -23.67 -1.57 3.02
CA ILE A 183 -22.88 -0.37 2.76
C ILE A 183 -21.65 -0.40 3.65
N TYR A 184 -20.52 -0.02 3.08
CA TYR A 184 -19.23 0.04 3.77
C TYR A 184 -18.53 1.34 3.38
N SER A 185 -17.99 2.08 4.34
CA SER A 185 -17.29 3.34 4.06
C SER A 185 -15.78 3.24 4.26
N ASN A 186 -15.07 4.17 3.65
CA ASN A 186 -13.64 4.32 3.80
C ASN A 186 -13.29 5.15 5.05
#